data_9b47248d47cb1666e2b261ad48114ced
#
_entry.id   9b47248d47cb1666e2b261ad48114ced
#
_cell.length_a   1.000
_cell.length_b   1.000
_cell.length_c   1.000
_cell.angle_alpha   90.00
_cell.angle_beta   90.00
_cell.angle_gamma   90.00
#
_symmetry.space_group_name_H-M   'P 1'
#
loop_
_entity.id
_entity.type
_entity.pdbx_description
1 polymer ?
#
loop_
_entity_poly.entity_id
_entity_poly.type
_entity_poly.pdbx_seq_one_letter_code
_entity_poly.pdbx_strand_id
1 'polypeptide(L)'
;MNLKKTVIISLAALACAGFIAGCGSDKKDAASAKPAETKNEIKVGTTPGYSEQVVEFVAKEAEKEGLKVIIVPFSDYVTPNQALAQGDIDVNSYQHVPFLEAFNEK
;
A
#
# COMPACT_ATOMS: atom_id res chain seq x y z
N MET A 1 45.99 -13.28 44.45
CA MET A 1 46.16 -14.72 44.32
C MET A 1 45.16 -15.23 43.32
N ASN A 2 45.69 -15.56 42.20
CA ASN A 2 45.19 -16.52 41.22
C ASN A 2 43.90 -16.15 40.53
N LEU A 3 43.80 -16.20 39.34
CA LEU A 3 44.47 -16.87 38.22
C LEU A 3 43.58 -16.65 37.01
N LYS A 4 44.09 -15.93 36.07
CA LYS A 4 44.18 -16.38 34.70
C LYS A 4 43.03 -17.30 34.25
N LYS A 5 42.23 -16.78 33.39
CA LYS A 5 41.99 -17.50 32.14
C LYS A 5 41.63 -16.50 31.04
N THR A 6 42.69 -16.14 30.41
CA THR A 6 42.70 -15.71 29.02
C THR A 6 41.99 -16.77 28.20
N VAL A 7 40.85 -16.46 27.67
CA VAL A 7 40.33 -17.20 26.55
C VAL A 7 40.35 -16.29 25.36
N ILE A 8 41.42 -16.42 24.67
CA ILE A 8 41.60 -15.99 23.30
C ILE A 8 40.66 -16.91 22.49
N ILE A 9 39.60 -16.38 22.02
CA ILE A 9 38.86 -17.06 20.96
C ILE A 9 39.01 -16.20 19.71
N SER A 10 39.91 -16.70 18.91
CA SER A 10 40.19 -16.42 17.53
C SER A 10 38.87 -16.11 16.77
N LEU A 11 38.81 -14.94 16.28
CA LEU A 11 38.91 -14.57 14.90
C LEU A 11 38.60 -15.72 13.92
N ALA A 12 37.36 -15.82 13.54
CA ALA A 12 36.99 -16.43 12.28
C ALA A 12 36.28 -15.36 11.46
N ALA A 13 37.11 -14.59 10.80
CA ALA A 13 36.66 -13.78 9.68
C ALA A 13 36.28 -14.75 8.56
N LEU A 14 35.00 -14.96 8.39
CA LEU A 14 34.50 -15.56 7.17
C LEU A 14 33.88 -14.46 6.34
N ALA A 15 34.70 -13.87 5.54
CA ALA A 15 34.29 -13.02 4.46
C ALA A 15 33.59 -13.88 3.42
N CYS A 16 32.28 -13.98 3.53
CA CYS A 16 31.47 -14.38 2.38
C CYS A 16 31.16 -13.15 1.56
N ALA A 17 32.09 -12.82 0.72
CA ALA A 17 31.83 -11.97 -0.42
C ALA A 17 30.94 -12.72 -1.40
N GLY A 18 29.65 -12.70 -1.14
CA GLY A 18 28.64 -13.09 -2.10
C GLY A 18 28.32 -11.88 -2.96
N PHE A 19 29.05 -11.70 -3.99
CA PHE A 19 28.65 -10.85 -5.10
C PHE A 19 27.43 -11.48 -5.77
N ILE A 20 26.27 -11.12 -5.34
CA ILE A 20 25.11 -11.24 -6.22
C ILE A 20 25.05 -9.90 -6.95
N ALA A 21 25.78 -9.82 -8.02
CA ALA A 21 25.51 -8.84 -9.04
C ALA A 21 24.20 -9.20 -9.70
N GLY A 22 23.13 -8.89 -9.04
CA GLY A 22 21.83 -8.80 -9.65
C GLY A 22 21.76 -7.48 -10.39
N CYS A 23 22.35 -7.40 -11.54
CA CYS A 23 22.06 -6.33 -12.47
C CYS A 23 20.64 -6.49 -12.98
N GLY A 24 19.71 -6.00 -12.20
CA GLY A 24 18.45 -5.54 -12.73
C GLY A 24 18.65 -4.11 -13.22
N SER A 25 19.24 -3.92 -14.34
CA SER A 25 19.14 -2.68 -15.07
C SER A 25 17.77 -2.68 -15.71
N ASP A 26 16.84 -2.03 -15.06
CA ASP A 26 15.80 -1.18 -15.60
C ASP A 26 15.00 -0.65 -14.42
N LYS A 27 15.42 0.47 -13.98
CA LYS A 27 14.67 1.71 -14.01
C LYS A 27 13.17 1.52 -14.03
N LYS A 28 12.69 1.45 -12.89
CA LYS A 28 11.66 2.26 -12.29
C LYS A 28 11.46 1.66 -10.94
N ASP A 29 12.02 2.37 -9.98
CA ASP A 29 11.36 2.56 -8.71
C ASP A 29 10.46 1.37 -8.34
N ALA A 30 11.09 0.25 -8.08
CA ALA A 30 10.55 -0.58 -7.05
C ALA A 30 10.57 0.31 -5.82
N ALA A 31 9.55 1.13 -5.67
CA ALA A 31 9.18 1.66 -4.40
C ALA A 31 9.31 0.48 -3.47
N SER A 32 10.18 0.58 -2.49
CA SER A 32 10.33 -0.44 -1.49
C SER A 32 8.93 -0.76 -1.02
N ALA A 33 8.42 -1.90 -1.45
CA ALA A 33 7.16 -2.38 -0.98
C ALA A 33 7.39 -2.61 0.51
N LYS A 34 7.01 -1.64 1.33
CA LYS A 34 6.74 -1.87 2.72
C LYS A 34 5.89 -3.13 2.73
N PRO A 35 6.22 -4.14 3.56
CA PRO A 35 5.31 -5.26 3.74
C PRO A 35 3.94 -4.64 3.96
N ALA A 36 2.98 -4.98 3.11
CA ALA A 36 1.64 -4.49 3.28
C ALA A 36 1.20 -4.96 4.66
N GLU A 37 1.12 -4.04 5.60
CA GLU A 37 0.35 -4.27 6.81
C GLU A 37 -1.00 -4.75 6.31
N THR A 38 -1.42 -5.89 6.75
CA THR A 38 -2.73 -6.44 6.42
C THR A 38 -3.74 -5.48 7.05
N LYS A 39 -4.09 -4.43 6.33
CA LYS A 39 -5.14 -3.53 6.75
C LYS A 39 -6.45 -4.31 6.62
N ASN A 40 -7.02 -4.68 7.74
CA ASN A 40 -8.38 -5.23 7.76
C ASN A 40 -9.44 -4.15 7.51
N GLU A 41 -9.03 -3.00 7.04
CA GLU A 41 -9.85 -1.83 6.81
C GLU A 41 -9.37 -1.06 5.58
N ILE A 42 -10.29 -0.68 4.71
CA ILE A 42 -10.03 0.20 3.56
C ILE A 42 -11.05 1.33 3.50
N LYS A 43 -10.58 2.50 3.08
CA LYS A 43 -11.41 3.68 2.83
C LYS A 43 -11.73 3.77 1.35
N VAL A 44 -13.03 3.73 1.01
CA VAL A 44 -13.52 3.81 -0.36
C VAL A 44 -14.22 5.13 -0.58
N GLY A 45 -13.64 5.97 -1.44
CA GLY A 45 -14.26 7.21 -1.89
C GLY A 45 -15.31 6.95 -2.95
N THR A 46 -16.49 7.55 -2.82
CA THR A 46 -17.58 7.41 -3.78
C THR A 46 -18.42 8.69 -3.85
N THR A 47 -19.34 8.74 -4.81
CA THR A 47 -20.30 9.84 -4.91
C THR A 47 -21.69 9.36 -4.51
N PRO A 48 -22.53 10.23 -3.91
CA PRO A 48 -23.88 9.87 -3.50
C PRO A 48 -24.72 9.31 -4.64
N GLY A 49 -25.63 8.39 -4.31
CA GLY A 49 -26.55 7.77 -5.26
C GLY A 49 -26.15 6.35 -5.60
N TYR A 50 -26.18 6.00 -6.89
CA TYR A 50 -25.96 4.63 -7.34
C TYR A 50 -24.57 4.07 -6.95
N SER A 51 -23.53 4.86 -7.12
CA SER A 51 -22.16 4.43 -6.77
C SER A 51 -22.03 4.10 -5.30
N GLU A 52 -22.60 4.92 -4.43
CA GLU A 52 -22.60 4.70 -2.99
C GLU A 52 -23.35 3.42 -2.61
N GLN A 53 -24.53 3.19 -3.18
CA GLN A 53 -25.31 1.98 -2.94
C GLN A 53 -24.56 0.70 -3.35
N VAL A 54 -23.83 0.75 -4.46
CA VAL A 54 -22.97 -0.37 -4.89
C VAL A 54 -21.87 -0.62 -3.88
N VAL A 55 -21.21 0.42 -3.42
CA VAL A 55 -20.14 0.30 -2.41
C VAL A 55 -20.67 -0.18 -1.08
N GLU A 56 -21.86 0.26 -0.66
CA GLU A 56 -22.52 -0.24 0.55
C GLU A 56 -22.82 -1.75 0.47
N PHE A 57 -23.28 -2.22 -0.68
CA PHE A 57 -23.50 -3.65 -0.89
C PHE A 57 -22.19 -4.42 -0.80
N VAL A 58 -21.13 -3.96 -1.49
CA VAL A 58 -19.81 -4.57 -1.44
C VAL A 58 -19.24 -4.55 -0.03
N ALA A 59 -19.45 -3.48 0.73
CA ALA A 59 -18.98 -3.37 2.12
C ALA A 59 -19.59 -4.46 3.01
N LYS A 60 -20.87 -4.75 2.85
CA LYS A 60 -21.56 -5.82 3.60
C LYS A 60 -21.01 -7.21 3.25
N GLU A 61 -20.69 -7.44 1.99
CA GLU A 61 -20.09 -8.72 1.57
C GLU A 61 -18.64 -8.83 2.05
N ALA A 62 -17.86 -7.76 1.96
CA ALA A 62 -16.47 -7.72 2.43
C ALA A 62 -16.35 -7.95 3.95
N GLU A 63 -17.31 -7.46 4.73
CA GLU A 63 -17.33 -7.66 6.19
C GLU A 63 -17.44 -9.15 6.55
N LYS A 64 -18.15 -9.94 5.76
CA LYS A 64 -18.25 -11.39 5.95
C LYS A 64 -16.91 -12.11 5.78
N GLU A 65 -16.01 -11.52 4.99
CA GLU A 65 -14.64 -11.99 4.75
C GLU A 65 -13.61 -11.34 5.67
N GLY A 66 -14.03 -10.53 6.64
CA GLY A 66 -13.17 -9.90 7.63
C GLY A 66 -12.54 -8.57 7.18
N LEU A 67 -13.01 -7.97 6.09
CA LEU A 67 -12.57 -6.66 5.62
C LEU A 67 -13.62 -5.59 5.95
N LYS A 68 -13.22 -4.60 6.72
CA LYS A 68 -14.04 -3.42 7.00
C LYS A 68 -13.87 -2.39 5.89
N VAL A 69 -14.96 -2.00 5.26
CA VAL A 69 -14.98 -0.93 4.26
C VAL A 69 -15.55 0.35 4.88
N ILE A 70 -14.76 1.41 4.88
CA ILE A 70 -15.20 2.73 5.31
C ILE A 70 -15.58 3.51 4.06
N ILE A 71 -16.85 3.88 3.95
CA ILE A 71 -17.36 4.65 2.83
C ILE A 71 -17.14 6.13 3.10
N VAL A 72 -16.49 6.82 2.17
CA VAL A 72 -16.23 8.25 2.22
C VAL A 72 -16.96 8.91 1.04
N PRO A 73 -18.13 9.52 1.28
CA PRO A 73 -18.89 10.17 0.23
C PRO A 73 -18.29 11.54 -0.11
N PHE A 74 -18.21 11.85 -1.40
CA PHE A 74 -17.81 13.15 -1.94
C PHE A 74 -18.95 13.76 -2.74
N SER A 75 -19.18 15.06 -2.58
CA SER A 75 -20.25 15.77 -3.27
C SER A 75 -19.91 16.25 -4.68
N ASP A 76 -18.68 16.00 -5.12
CA ASP A 76 -18.16 16.41 -6.43
C ASP A 76 -17.34 15.29 -7.08
N TYR A 77 -16.95 15.48 -8.34
CA TYR A 77 -16.23 14.47 -9.13
C TYR A 77 -14.71 14.70 -9.22
N VAL A 78 -14.18 15.76 -8.61
CA VAL A 78 -12.75 16.10 -8.65
C VAL A 78 -12.05 15.67 -7.37
N THR A 79 -12.65 15.97 -6.24
CA THR A 79 -12.08 15.71 -4.90
C THR A 79 -11.75 14.24 -4.64
N PRO A 80 -12.53 13.23 -5.09
CA PRO A 80 -12.17 11.82 -4.84
C PRO A 80 -10.81 11.42 -5.42
N ASN A 81 -10.45 11.91 -6.61
CA ASN A 81 -9.15 11.63 -7.21
C ASN A 81 -8.01 12.34 -6.47
N GLN A 82 -8.25 13.56 -6.00
CA GLN A 82 -7.28 14.29 -5.17
C GLN A 82 -7.05 13.60 -3.84
N ALA A 83 -8.11 13.17 -3.16
CA ALA A 83 -8.03 12.44 -1.91
C ALA A 83 -7.28 11.11 -2.05
N LEU A 84 -7.48 10.41 -3.18
CA LEU A 84 -6.73 9.19 -3.49
C LEU A 84 -5.24 9.49 -3.70
N ALA A 85 -4.91 10.52 -4.47
CA ALA A 85 -3.53 10.92 -4.72
C ALA A 85 -2.80 11.38 -3.44
N GLN A 86 -3.52 11.94 -2.48
CA GLN A 86 -2.99 12.40 -1.20
C GLN A 86 -2.91 11.27 -0.16
N GLY A 87 -3.54 10.13 -0.41
CA GLY A 87 -3.57 9.01 0.52
C GLY A 87 -4.64 9.12 1.61
N ASP A 88 -5.59 10.03 1.47
CA ASP A 88 -6.71 10.20 2.41
C ASP A 88 -7.72 9.05 2.31
N ILE A 89 -7.83 8.45 1.12
CA ILE A 89 -8.60 7.24 0.84
C ILE A 89 -7.70 6.21 0.15
N ASP A 90 -8.07 4.95 0.22
CA ASP A 90 -7.29 3.84 -0.34
C ASP A 90 -7.72 3.49 -1.78
N VAL A 91 -8.97 3.72 -2.10
CA VAL A 91 -9.56 3.45 -3.42
C VAL A 91 -10.75 4.38 -3.65
N ASN A 92 -11.09 4.64 -4.90
CA ASN A 92 -12.36 5.28 -5.23
C ASN A 92 -13.18 4.47 -6.24
N SER A 93 -14.50 4.63 -6.18
CA SER A 93 -15.45 3.95 -7.05
C SER A 93 -16.58 4.91 -7.42
N TYR A 94 -16.43 5.61 -8.54
CA TYR A 94 -17.46 6.56 -8.99
C TYR A 94 -17.34 6.95 -10.46
N GLN A 95 -16.16 6.84 -11.06
CA GLN A 95 -15.84 7.39 -12.37
C GLN A 95 -15.70 6.31 -13.45
N HIS A 96 -15.83 6.72 -14.69
CA HIS A 96 -15.53 5.91 -15.86
C HIS A 96 -14.16 6.28 -16.45
N VAL A 97 -13.62 5.43 -17.31
CA VAL A 97 -12.27 5.58 -17.86
C VAL A 97 -12.02 6.93 -18.54
N PRO A 98 -12.88 7.44 -19.45
CA PRO A 98 -12.64 8.72 -20.09
C PRO A 98 -12.54 9.90 -19.13
N PHE A 99 -13.26 9.88 -18.01
CA PHE A 99 -13.15 10.92 -16.99
C PHE A 99 -11.82 10.87 -16.28
N LEU A 100 -11.35 9.66 -15.92
CA LEU A 100 -10.06 9.48 -15.27
C LEU A 100 -8.90 9.92 -16.19
N GLU A 101 -8.96 9.56 -17.47
CA GLU A 101 -7.98 9.99 -18.47
C GLU A 101 -7.91 11.52 -18.57
N ALA A 102 -9.04 12.17 -18.72
CA ALA A 102 -9.12 13.63 -18.77
C ALA A 102 -8.67 14.32 -17.46
N PHE A 103 -8.82 13.65 -16.31
CA PHE A 103 -8.31 14.14 -15.04
C PHE A 103 -6.78 14.07 -14.98
N ASN A 104 -6.19 12.99 -15.49
CA ASN A 104 -4.75 12.76 -15.46
C ASN A 104 -3.97 13.60 -16.48
N GLU A 105 -4.63 14.15 -17.49
CA GLU A 105 -4.02 15.03 -18.51
C GLU A 105 -3.82 16.49 -18.03
N LYS A 106 -4.31 16.86 -16.88
CA LYS A 106 -4.23 18.22 -16.28
C LYS A 106 -3.05 18.34 -15.32
#